data_ac18683d24135057ba949390b69400c2
#
_entry.id   ac18683d24135057ba949390b69400c2
#
_cell.length_a   1.000
_cell.length_b   1.000
_cell.length_c   1.000
_cell.angle_alpha   90.00
_cell.angle_beta   90.00
_cell.angle_gamma   90.00
#
_symmetry.space_group_name_H-M   'P 1'
#
loop_
_entity.id
_entity.type
_entity.pdbx_description
1 polymer ?
#
loop_
_entity_poly.entity_id
_entity_poly.type
_entity_poly.pdbx_seq_one_letter_code
_entity_poly.pdbx_strand_id
1 'polypeptide(L)'
;MIVDRLEIINEEFDATTVTPEQYDFLLAHAWRHFGSHFFRYNFGIYEDEIRRVIPLRIRLSDLKISKSQRRVLRRNADLEVAIGPYKITSETHELFERHKRRFKTGVPNSIYDF
;
A
#
# COMPACT_ATOMS: atom_id res chain seq x y z
N MET A 1 3.94 -39.58 -0.28
CA MET A 1 4.21 -38.32 -1.00
C MET A 1 3.25 -37.27 -0.48
N ILE A 2 3.76 -36.27 0.21
CA ILE A 2 2.95 -35.14 0.66
C ILE A 2 2.81 -34.21 -0.53
N VAL A 3 1.64 -34.17 -1.13
CA VAL A 3 1.32 -33.15 -2.13
C VAL A 3 0.99 -31.90 -1.34
N ASP A 4 1.89 -30.93 -1.29
CA ASP A 4 1.57 -29.59 -0.80
C ASP A 4 0.44 -29.08 -1.69
N ARG A 5 -0.76 -29.01 -1.12
CA ARG A 5 -1.88 -28.39 -1.78
C ARG A 5 -1.58 -26.92 -1.93
N LEU A 6 -1.37 -26.49 -3.16
CA LEU A 6 -1.24 -25.08 -3.50
C LEU A 6 -2.56 -24.40 -3.16
N GLU A 7 -2.60 -23.62 -2.10
CA GLU A 7 -3.76 -22.85 -1.73
C GLU A 7 -3.74 -21.52 -2.50
N ILE A 8 -4.78 -21.28 -3.30
CA ILE A 8 -4.95 -20.02 -4.01
C ILE A 8 -5.79 -19.10 -3.13
N ILE A 9 -5.23 -17.97 -2.77
CA ILE A 9 -5.91 -16.91 -2.00
C ILE A 9 -6.24 -15.78 -2.98
N ASN A 10 -7.51 -15.41 -3.03
CA ASN A 10 -8.00 -14.24 -3.75
C ASN A 10 -9.29 -13.77 -3.08
N GLU A 11 -9.19 -12.82 -2.17
CA GLU A 11 -10.26 -12.36 -1.30
C GLU A 11 -10.32 -10.85 -1.28
N GLU A 12 -11.52 -10.30 -1.14
CA GLU A 12 -11.75 -8.86 -1.03
C GLU A 12 -12.99 -8.55 -0.20
N PHE A 13 -13.01 -7.40 0.42
CA PHE A 13 -14.18 -6.84 1.11
C PHE A 13 -14.06 -5.32 1.22
N ASP A 14 -15.17 -4.65 1.48
CA ASP A 14 -15.22 -3.21 1.72
C ASP A 14 -15.57 -2.92 3.18
N ALA A 15 -14.87 -1.96 3.77
CA ALA A 15 -15.14 -1.46 5.12
C ALA A 15 -14.81 0.03 5.22
N THR A 16 -15.77 0.83 5.68
CA THR A 16 -15.61 2.29 5.81
C THR A 16 -15.03 2.70 7.16
N THR A 17 -15.15 1.84 8.18
CA THR A 17 -14.63 2.10 9.52
C THR A 17 -13.80 0.91 9.99
N VAL A 18 -12.52 1.15 10.19
CA VAL A 18 -11.56 0.14 10.66
C VAL A 18 -10.74 0.75 11.79
N THR A 19 -10.69 0.07 12.94
CA THR A 19 -9.87 0.52 14.08
C THR A 19 -8.38 0.25 13.82
N PRO A 20 -7.46 0.94 14.51
CA PRO A 20 -6.02 0.65 14.41
C PRO A 20 -5.67 -0.82 14.69
N GLU A 21 -6.33 -1.45 15.65
CA GLU A 21 -6.13 -2.86 16.01
C GLU A 21 -6.59 -3.79 14.89
N GLN A 22 -7.71 -3.45 14.23
CA GLN A 22 -8.20 -4.19 13.07
C GLN A 22 -7.25 -4.06 11.88
N TYR A 23 -6.70 -2.86 11.63
CA TYR A 23 -5.67 -2.66 10.62
C TYR A 23 -4.44 -3.52 10.89
N ASP A 24 -3.94 -3.52 12.11
CA ASP A 24 -2.78 -4.34 12.49
C ASP A 24 -3.04 -5.83 12.24
N PHE A 25 -4.22 -6.32 12.61
CA PHE A 25 -4.63 -7.70 12.35
C PHE A 25 -4.68 -8.01 10.85
N LEU A 26 -5.32 -7.16 10.07
CA LEU A 26 -5.45 -7.35 8.63
C LEU A 26 -4.09 -7.33 7.93
N LEU A 27 -3.25 -6.35 8.24
CA LEU A 27 -1.90 -6.26 7.66
C LEU A 27 -1.02 -7.45 8.08
N ALA A 28 -1.20 -7.98 9.30
CA ALA A 28 -0.51 -9.20 9.75
C ALA A 28 -0.90 -10.44 8.93
N HIS A 29 -2.10 -10.45 8.36
CA HIS A 29 -2.66 -11.57 7.59
C HIS A 29 -2.64 -11.33 6.08
N ALA A 30 -1.71 -10.50 5.62
CA ALA A 30 -1.46 -10.21 4.21
C ALA A 30 -2.53 -9.38 3.49
N TRP A 31 -3.47 -8.79 4.22
CA TRP A 31 -4.43 -7.86 3.66
C TRP A 31 -3.76 -6.52 3.32
N ARG A 32 -4.19 -5.95 2.21
CA ARG A 32 -3.84 -4.59 1.76
C ARG A 32 -5.13 -3.84 1.47
N HIS A 33 -5.07 -2.53 1.32
CA HIS A 33 -6.25 -1.74 0.99
C HIS A 33 -5.94 -0.51 0.14
N PHE A 34 -6.95 -0.09 -0.61
CA PHE A 34 -7.07 1.25 -1.18
C PHE A 34 -8.35 1.87 -0.66
N GLY A 35 -8.23 2.91 0.16
CA GLY A 35 -9.40 3.48 0.82
C GLY A 35 -10.16 2.42 1.63
N SER A 36 -11.44 2.28 1.35
CA SER A 36 -12.31 1.30 2.01
C SER A 36 -12.26 -0.11 1.44
N HIS A 37 -11.58 -0.29 0.31
CA HIS A 37 -11.47 -1.58 -0.37
C HIS A 37 -10.28 -2.37 0.12
N PHE A 38 -10.53 -3.53 0.76
CA PHE A 38 -9.51 -4.45 1.27
C PHE A 38 -9.40 -5.67 0.37
N PHE A 39 -8.18 -6.11 0.13
CA PHE A 39 -7.92 -7.26 -0.73
C PHE A 39 -6.68 -8.02 -0.29
N ARG A 40 -6.64 -9.31 -0.58
CA ARG A 40 -5.43 -10.13 -0.53
C ARG A 40 -5.43 -11.19 -1.61
N TYR A 41 -4.27 -11.45 -2.18
CA TYR A 41 -4.05 -12.51 -3.16
C TYR A 41 -2.61 -12.98 -3.09
N ASN A 42 -2.37 -14.23 -3.45
CA ASN A 42 -1.03 -14.84 -3.42
C ASN A 42 -0.47 -15.17 -4.81
N PHE A 43 -1.24 -14.96 -5.88
CA PHE A 43 -0.80 -15.09 -7.26
C PHE A 43 -1.24 -13.90 -8.09
N GLY A 44 -0.42 -13.48 -9.01
CA GLY A 44 -0.70 -12.44 -9.96
C GLY A 44 -0.01 -12.69 -11.29
N ILE A 45 -0.37 -11.93 -12.31
CA ILE A 45 0.27 -11.97 -13.63
C ILE A 45 1.20 -10.77 -13.74
N TYR A 46 2.46 -11.04 -14.04
CA TYR A 46 3.46 -10.01 -14.29
C TYR A 46 4.33 -10.45 -15.47
N GLU A 47 4.47 -9.60 -16.47
CA GLU A 47 5.19 -9.89 -17.72
C GLU A 47 4.72 -11.21 -18.38
N ASP A 48 3.40 -11.37 -18.48
CA ASP A 48 2.71 -12.54 -19.05
C ASP A 48 3.00 -13.88 -18.34
N GLU A 49 3.57 -13.84 -17.14
CA GLU A 49 3.82 -15.02 -16.32
C GLU A 49 3.04 -14.95 -14.99
N ILE A 50 2.61 -16.12 -14.53
CA ILE A 50 2.03 -16.28 -13.20
C ILE A 50 3.15 -16.16 -12.17
N ARG A 51 3.03 -15.20 -11.26
CA ARG A 51 3.99 -14.94 -10.19
C ARG A 51 3.35 -15.13 -8.83
N ARG A 52 4.10 -15.69 -7.92
CA ARG A 52 3.71 -15.70 -6.51
C ARG A 52 3.87 -14.31 -5.92
N VAL A 53 2.85 -13.84 -5.22
CA VAL A 53 2.85 -12.54 -4.54
C VAL A 53 3.04 -12.77 -3.04
N ILE A 54 4.11 -12.20 -2.51
CA ILE A 54 4.44 -12.27 -1.08
C ILE A 54 4.42 -10.85 -0.52
N PRO A 55 3.41 -10.48 0.29
CA PRO A 55 3.40 -9.19 0.96
C PRO A 55 4.48 -9.15 2.04
N LEU A 56 5.25 -8.08 2.04
CA LEU A 56 6.30 -7.85 3.04
C LEU A 56 5.94 -6.66 3.91
N ARG A 57 6.29 -6.74 5.19
CA ARG A 57 6.19 -5.64 6.12
C ARG A 57 7.38 -5.61 7.07
N ILE A 58 7.65 -4.47 7.65
CA ILE A 58 8.70 -4.29 8.64
C ILE A 58 8.09 -3.74 9.93
N ARG A 59 8.53 -4.26 11.07
CA ARG A 59 8.21 -3.66 12.36
C ARG A 59 9.01 -2.38 12.53
N LEU A 60 8.34 -1.25 12.74
CA LEU A 60 8.99 0.05 12.80
C LEU A 60 10.02 0.16 13.93
N SER A 61 9.80 -0.51 15.06
CA SER A 61 10.76 -0.58 16.16
C SER A 61 12.07 -1.28 15.80
N ASP A 62 12.06 -2.15 14.79
CA ASP A 62 13.22 -2.90 14.32
C ASP A 62 13.87 -2.25 13.09
N LEU A 63 13.31 -1.13 12.63
CA LEU A 63 13.83 -0.42 11.45
C LEU A 63 15.22 0.16 11.73
N LYS A 64 16.19 -0.28 10.96
CA LYS A 64 17.55 0.29 10.94
C LYS A 64 17.74 1.10 9.67
N ILE A 65 17.92 2.39 9.84
CA ILE A 65 18.12 3.30 8.70
C ILE A 65 19.51 3.05 8.10
N SER A 66 19.55 2.71 6.82
CA SER A 66 20.79 2.47 6.07
C SER A 66 21.56 3.77 5.79
N LYS A 67 22.80 3.63 5.37
CA LYS A 67 23.65 4.78 4.99
C LYS A 67 23.03 5.59 3.84
N SER A 68 22.46 4.92 2.85
CA SER A 68 21.78 5.58 1.72
C SER A 68 20.52 6.32 2.16
N GLN A 69 19.72 5.72 3.03
CA GLN A 69 18.53 6.37 3.60
C GLN A 69 18.90 7.61 4.43
N ARG A 70 19.95 7.55 5.25
CA ARG A 70 20.46 8.73 5.97
C ARG A 70 20.90 9.85 5.03
N ARG A 71 21.48 9.50 3.88
CA ARG A 71 21.85 10.49 2.85
C ARG A 71 20.60 11.18 2.29
N VAL A 72 19.54 10.43 2.00
CA VAL A 72 18.26 11.00 1.53
C VAL A 72 17.65 11.92 2.58
N LEU A 73 17.61 11.50 3.84
CA LEU A 73 17.10 12.34 4.93
C LEU A 73 17.87 13.66 5.05
N ARG A 74 19.18 13.62 4.97
CA ARG A 74 20.02 14.85 5.01
C ARG A 74 19.75 15.78 3.83
N ARG A 75 19.53 15.23 2.62
CA ARG A 75 19.22 16.04 1.43
C ARG A 75 17.87 16.73 1.53
N ASN A 76 16.96 16.19 2.33
CA ASN A 76 15.61 16.72 2.54
C ASN A 76 15.44 17.39 3.91
N ALA A 77 16.55 17.76 4.57
CA ALA A 77 16.50 18.37 5.89
C ALA A 77 15.85 19.77 5.90
N ASP A 78 15.70 20.38 4.76
CA ASP A 78 15.02 21.66 4.54
C ASP A 78 13.49 21.53 4.45
N LEU A 79 12.97 20.28 4.35
CA LEU A 79 11.54 20.03 4.30
C LEU A 79 10.94 20.03 5.70
N GLU A 80 9.84 20.76 5.83
CA GLU A 80 8.99 20.71 7.03
C GLU A 80 7.94 19.61 6.89
N VAL A 81 7.79 18.80 7.94
CA VAL A 81 6.82 17.71 7.98
C VAL A 81 5.73 18.04 8.99
N ALA A 82 4.50 18.09 8.55
CA ALA A 82 3.33 18.25 9.40
C ALA A 82 2.40 17.02 9.29
N ILE A 83 1.87 16.58 10.41
CA ILE A 83 0.89 15.49 10.48
C ILE A 83 -0.43 16.06 10.99
N GLY A 84 -1.50 15.82 10.27
CA GLY A 84 -2.82 16.33 10.65
C GLY A 84 -3.94 15.66 9.85
N PRO A 85 -5.20 16.08 10.07
CA PRO A 85 -6.32 15.62 9.27
C PRO A 85 -6.08 15.90 7.77
N TYR A 86 -6.41 14.96 6.91
CA TYR A 86 -6.29 15.21 5.49
C TYR A 86 -7.35 16.24 5.02
N LYS A 87 -6.98 17.05 4.06
CA LYS A 87 -7.88 17.95 3.36
C LYS A 87 -7.68 17.80 1.86
N ILE A 88 -8.78 17.64 1.14
CA ILE A 88 -8.76 17.65 -0.32
C ILE A 88 -8.94 19.09 -0.78
N THR A 89 -7.85 19.68 -1.24
CA THR A 89 -7.81 21.02 -1.83
C THR A 89 -7.71 20.93 -3.35
N SER A 90 -7.85 22.04 -4.03
CA SER A 90 -7.62 22.11 -5.49
C SER A 90 -6.21 21.67 -5.85
N GLU A 91 -5.21 22.01 -5.04
CA GLU A 91 -3.82 21.60 -5.24
C GLU A 91 -3.63 20.09 -5.08
N THR A 92 -4.21 19.48 -4.04
CA THR A 92 -4.12 18.02 -3.85
C THR A 92 -4.82 17.26 -4.95
N HIS A 93 -5.97 17.76 -5.43
CA HIS A 93 -6.69 17.19 -6.55
C HIS A 93 -5.84 17.25 -7.85
N GLU A 94 -5.23 18.38 -8.12
CA GLU A 94 -4.35 18.55 -9.29
C GLU A 94 -3.11 17.63 -9.22
N LEU A 95 -2.49 17.51 -8.06
CA LEU A 95 -1.36 16.61 -7.82
C LEU A 95 -1.77 15.16 -8.05
N PHE A 96 -2.93 14.74 -7.55
CA PHE A 96 -3.45 13.40 -7.77
C PHE A 96 -3.67 13.12 -9.25
N GLU A 97 -4.31 14.02 -9.99
CA GLU A 97 -4.57 13.87 -11.42
C GLU A 97 -3.27 13.80 -12.24
N ARG A 98 -2.27 14.58 -11.89
CA ARG A 98 -0.94 14.50 -12.53
C ARG A 98 -0.21 13.21 -12.19
N HIS A 99 -0.27 12.77 -10.94
CA HIS A 99 0.41 11.56 -10.48
C HIS A 99 -0.18 10.30 -11.11
N LYS A 100 -1.51 10.19 -11.19
CA LYS A 100 -2.16 9.00 -11.74
C LYS A 100 -1.85 8.76 -13.22
N ARG A 101 -1.47 9.77 -13.97
CA ARG A 101 -1.07 9.65 -15.39
C ARG A 101 0.16 8.77 -15.60
N ARG A 102 0.94 8.51 -14.55
CA ARG A 102 2.12 7.65 -14.58
C ARG A 102 1.79 6.16 -14.62
N PHE A 103 0.59 5.79 -14.20
CA PHE A 103 0.17 4.40 -14.07
C PHE A 103 -0.63 3.98 -15.29
N LYS A 104 -0.34 2.78 -15.81
CA LYS A 104 -1.03 2.21 -16.98
C LYS A 104 -2.19 1.31 -16.58
N THR A 105 -2.15 0.72 -15.38
CA THR A 105 -3.14 -0.23 -14.87
C THR A 105 -3.41 0.03 -13.39
N GLY A 106 -4.58 -0.38 -12.90
CA GLY A 106 -4.95 -0.24 -11.49
C GLY A 106 -5.08 1.22 -11.03
N VAL A 107 -5.44 2.13 -11.96
CA VAL A 107 -5.51 3.57 -11.68
C VAL A 107 -6.85 3.90 -11.04
N PRO A 108 -6.89 4.51 -9.85
CA PRO A 108 -8.13 4.96 -9.24
C PRO A 108 -8.77 6.08 -10.05
N ASN A 109 -10.10 6.08 -10.14
CA ASN A 109 -10.83 7.08 -10.90
C ASN A 109 -10.81 8.46 -10.24
N SER A 110 -10.87 8.51 -8.92
CA SER A 110 -11.00 9.75 -8.16
C SER A 110 -10.17 9.71 -6.88
N ILE A 111 -9.69 10.89 -6.45
CA ILE A 111 -9.06 11.07 -5.13
C ILE A 111 -10.01 10.74 -3.98
N TYR A 112 -11.31 10.80 -4.22
CA TYR A 112 -12.34 10.47 -3.22
C TYR A 112 -12.54 8.97 -3.01
N ASP A 113 -11.85 8.13 -3.79
CA ASP A 113 -11.87 6.66 -3.63
C ASP A 113 -10.99 6.18 -2.47
N PHE A 114 -10.27 7.07 -1.81
CA PHE A 114 -9.35 6.80 -0.68
C PHE A 114 -9.87 7.27 0.67
#